data_2f6201c2bb660154497f19b10ca1b65e
#
_entry.id   2f6201c2bb660154497f19b10ca1b65e
#
_cell.length_a   1.000
_cell.length_b   1.000
_cell.length_c   1.000
_cell.angle_alpha   90.00
_cell.angle_beta   90.00
_cell.angle_gamma   90.00
#
_symmetry.space_group_name_H-M   'P 1'
#
loop_
_entity.id
_entity.type
_entity.pdbx_description
1 polymer ?
#
loop_
_entity_poly.entity_id
_entity_poly.type
_entity_poly.pdbx_seq_one_letter_code
_entity_poly.pdbx_strand_id
1 'polypeptide(L)'
;MTGDVELQDVNTMAINNTPMRRFLTLLALKTLSRFYKWDGPCVPISSSLIVKKGSDIHLTEAATMAFVAARTKIPVPRVHCSFTRRNVTYIVMERVRGKSLPAAWSELSEADVERILLQLRGMLQELRAIPAPGIAIESCVGGSLYDSRIPRRPRFGPFPSTQAFHEWLREGLGPEVKPPFVDDDEWTDIKYMIAMQEQEWATPVFTHGDLNPFNIMVRDGNIEAIIDWEFSGWYPRYWEYTSVWLGNKTRIAWQRMAEKFIDPWPNELRMETIRQKWWGDF
;
A
#
# COMPACT_ATOMS: atom_id res chain seq x y z
N MET A 1 -5.32 4.75 -27.73
CA MET A 1 -4.01 5.43 -27.48
C MET A 1 -3.55 5.36 -26.01
N THR A 2 -4.36 4.84 -25.06
CA THR A 2 -3.98 4.71 -23.64
C THR A 2 -3.17 3.46 -23.31
N GLY A 3 -3.28 2.40 -24.09
CA GLY A 3 -2.59 1.12 -23.82
C GLY A 3 -1.08 1.10 -24.10
N ASP A 4 -0.61 1.91 -25.06
CA ASP A 4 0.81 1.89 -25.45
C ASP A 4 1.70 2.71 -24.52
N VAL A 5 1.16 3.75 -23.89
CA VAL A 5 1.88 4.56 -22.88
C VAL A 5 2.07 3.76 -21.58
N GLU A 6 1.05 3.01 -21.17
CA GLU A 6 1.12 2.15 -19.97
C GLU A 6 2.15 1.01 -20.12
N LEU A 7 2.31 0.45 -21.32
CA LEU A 7 3.28 -0.62 -21.60
C LEU A 7 4.74 -0.12 -21.65
N GLN A 8 4.99 1.12 -22.09
CA GLN A 8 6.33 1.70 -22.08
C GLN A 8 6.80 2.03 -20.66
N ASP A 9 5.94 2.56 -19.79
CA ASP A 9 6.26 2.84 -18.39
C ASP A 9 6.55 1.56 -17.57
N VAL A 10 5.84 0.48 -17.80
CA VAL A 10 6.05 -0.80 -17.10
C VAL A 10 7.45 -1.37 -17.33
N ASN A 11 8.01 -1.24 -18.54
CA ASN A 11 9.35 -1.77 -18.82
C ASN A 11 10.47 -0.94 -18.18
N THR A 12 10.28 0.36 -17.97
CA THR A 12 11.26 1.23 -17.30
C THR A 12 11.34 0.97 -15.79
N MET A 13 10.28 0.47 -15.16
CA MET A 13 10.24 0.09 -13.74
C MET A 13 10.89 -1.26 -13.44
N ALA A 14 11.21 -2.05 -14.46
CA ALA A 14 11.77 -3.39 -14.28
C ALA A 14 13.19 -3.36 -13.71
N ILE A 15 13.40 -4.04 -12.59
CA ILE A 15 14.68 -4.07 -11.88
C ILE A 15 15.51 -5.25 -12.37
N ASN A 16 16.77 -4.99 -12.73
CA ASN A 16 17.74 -6.02 -13.13
C ASN A 16 17.17 -7.03 -14.15
N ASN A 17 16.40 -6.56 -15.08
CA ASN A 17 15.62 -7.35 -16.04
C ASN A 17 16.48 -7.87 -17.19
N THR A 18 17.29 -8.90 -16.96
CA THR A 18 18.13 -9.53 -17.98
C THR A 18 17.51 -10.83 -18.51
N PRO A 19 17.79 -11.24 -19.77
CA PRO A 19 17.31 -12.52 -20.31
C PRO A 19 17.69 -13.72 -19.43
N MET A 20 18.91 -13.72 -18.88
CA MET A 20 19.38 -14.78 -18.00
C MET A 20 18.55 -14.86 -16.71
N ARG A 21 18.28 -13.73 -16.04
CA ARG A 21 17.48 -13.71 -14.81
C ARG A 21 16.04 -14.13 -15.06
N ARG A 22 15.43 -13.71 -16.18
CA ARG A 22 14.10 -14.19 -16.59
C ARG A 22 14.10 -15.71 -16.77
N PHE A 23 15.08 -16.24 -17.50
CA PHE A 23 15.21 -17.69 -17.73
C PHE A 23 15.35 -18.45 -16.42
N LEU A 24 16.29 -18.04 -15.55
CA LEU A 24 16.52 -18.68 -14.24
C LEU A 24 15.28 -18.62 -13.35
N THR A 25 14.56 -17.50 -13.31
CA THR A 25 13.32 -17.36 -12.53
C THR A 25 12.26 -18.35 -13.01
N LEU A 26 12.03 -18.41 -14.33
CA LEU A 26 11.02 -19.31 -14.90
C LEU A 26 11.41 -20.79 -14.73
N LEU A 27 12.69 -21.12 -14.86
CA LEU A 27 13.20 -22.46 -14.59
C LEU A 27 13.00 -22.84 -13.12
N ALA A 28 13.36 -21.96 -12.17
CA ALA A 28 13.18 -22.18 -10.75
C ALA A 28 11.70 -22.38 -10.38
N LEU A 29 10.79 -21.56 -10.93
CA LEU A 29 9.35 -21.73 -10.76
C LEU A 29 8.84 -23.08 -11.29
N LYS A 30 9.42 -23.61 -12.36
CA LYS A 30 9.03 -24.90 -12.93
C LYS A 30 9.61 -26.10 -12.16
N THR A 31 10.77 -25.95 -11.56
CA THR A 31 11.54 -27.07 -10.96
C THR A 31 11.57 -27.05 -9.44
N LEU A 32 11.91 -25.91 -8.83
CA LEU A 32 12.19 -25.80 -7.41
C LEU A 32 10.93 -25.49 -6.56
N SER A 33 9.96 -24.76 -7.12
CA SER A 33 8.76 -24.37 -6.38
C SER A 33 7.96 -25.54 -5.83
N ARG A 34 8.04 -26.71 -6.46
CA ARG A 34 7.35 -27.95 -6.03
C ARG A 34 7.79 -28.45 -4.64
N PHE A 35 8.95 -28.02 -4.15
CA PHE A 35 9.48 -28.42 -2.86
C PHE A 35 9.04 -27.49 -1.71
N TYR A 36 8.27 -26.43 -2.03
CA TYR A 36 7.83 -25.44 -1.07
C TYR A 36 6.31 -25.30 -1.08
N LYS A 37 5.75 -24.98 0.08
CA LYS A 37 4.34 -24.59 0.20
C LYS A 37 4.17 -23.16 -0.33
N TRP A 38 3.16 -22.94 -1.16
CA TRP A 38 2.81 -21.63 -1.70
C TRP A 38 1.89 -20.87 -0.76
N ASP A 39 1.97 -19.54 -0.81
CA ASP A 39 1.11 -18.63 -0.09
C ASP A 39 0.60 -17.55 -1.06
N GLY A 40 -0.64 -17.68 -1.48
CA GLY A 40 -1.25 -16.79 -2.47
C GLY A 40 -0.40 -16.64 -3.75
N PRO A 41 -0.09 -15.41 -4.20
CA PRO A 41 0.72 -15.15 -5.38
C PRO A 41 2.23 -15.38 -5.13
N CYS A 42 2.62 -15.64 -3.89
CA CYS A 42 4.00 -15.77 -3.44
C CYS A 42 4.46 -17.22 -3.51
N VAL A 43 5.44 -17.50 -4.38
CA VAL A 43 5.98 -18.83 -4.66
C VAL A 43 7.44 -18.89 -4.22
N PRO A 44 7.78 -19.58 -3.11
CA PRO A 44 9.17 -19.77 -2.72
C PRO A 44 9.91 -20.62 -3.75
N ILE A 45 11.13 -20.22 -4.10
CA ILE A 45 12.01 -20.94 -5.02
C ILE A 45 13.31 -21.39 -4.34
N SER A 46 13.57 -20.89 -3.13
CA SER A 46 14.65 -21.37 -2.26
C SER A 46 14.33 -21.02 -0.79
N SER A 47 15.23 -21.35 0.12
CA SER A 47 15.15 -20.93 1.53
C SER A 47 15.29 -19.41 1.71
N SER A 48 15.85 -18.71 0.72
CA SER A 48 16.14 -17.26 0.79
C SER A 48 15.45 -16.42 -0.29
N LEU A 49 14.80 -17.05 -1.28
CA LEU A 49 14.16 -16.36 -2.40
C LEU A 49 12.71 -16.76 -2.58
N ILE A 50 11.89 -15.76 -2.88
CA ILE A 50 10.47 -15.93 -3.21
C ILE A 50 10.14 -15.12 -4.47
N VAL A 51 9.17 -15.61 -5.24
CA VAL A 51 8.65 -14.93 -6.42
C VAL A 51 7.19 -14.58 -6.19
N LYS A 52 6.86 -13.30 -6.11
CA LYS A 52 5.47 -12.81 -6.21
C LYS A 52 5.13 -12.72 -7.69
N LYS A 53 4.05 -13.38 -8.14
CA LYS A 53 3.66 -13.42 -9.55
C LYS A 53 2.15 -13.38 -9.75
N GLY A 54 1.71 -12.67 -10.77
CA GLY A 54 0.28 -12.56 -11.14
C GLY A 54 0.06 -11.57 -12.27
N SER A 55 -1.15 -11.62 -12.85
CA SER A 55 -1.63 -10.64 -13.82
C SER A 55 -1.99 -9.31 -13.17
N ASP A 56 -2.40 -9.37 -11.89
CA ASP A 56 -2.87 -8.22 -11.13
C ASP A 56 -1.75 -7.52 -10.35
N ILE A 57 -0.54 -8.12 -10.38
CA ILE A 57 0.65 -7.54 -9.75
C ILE A 57 1.28 -6.53 -10.71
N HIS A 58 1.69 -5.39 -10.16
CA HIS A 58 2.33 -4.33 -10.93
C HIS A 58 3.79 -4.11 -10.50
N LEU A 59 4.65 -3.71 -11.43
CA LEU A 59 6.08 -3.45 -11.14
C LEU A 59 6.32 -2.28 -10.20
N THR A 60 5.34 -1.41 -9.98
CA THR A 60 5.39 -0.34 -8.98
C THR A 60 5.73 -0.88 -7.59
N GLU A 61 5.23 -2.06 -7.20
CA GLU A 61 5.57 -2.65 -5.92
C GLU A 61 7.07 -2.93 -5.78
N ALA A 62 7.70 -3.49 -6.80
CA ALA A 62 9.14 -3.71 -6.82
C ALA A 62 9.93 -2.39 -6.79
N ALA A 63 9.46 -1.39 -7.56
CA ALA A 63 10.04 -0.05 -7.57
C ALA A 63 9.90 0.62 -6.20
N THR A 64 8.76 0.48 -5.52
CA THR A 64 8.52 1.01 -4.17
C THR A 64 9.47 0.37 -3.15
N MET A 65 9.61 -0.95 -3.12
CA MET A 65 10.57 -1.60 -2.22
C MET A 65 12.00 -1.09 -2.43
N ALA A 66 12.43 -0.94 -3.69
CA ALA A 66 13.74 -0.38 -3.99
C ALA A 66 13.86 1.10 -3.59
N PHE A 67 12.80 1.89 -3.80
CA PHE A 67 12.73 3.31 -3.42
C PHE A 67 12.86 3.50 -1.90
N VAL A 68 12.11 2.72 -1.11
CA VAL A 68 12.13 2.77 0.36
C VAL A 68 13.49 2.30 0.89
N ALA A 69 14.01 1.17 0.39
CA ALA A 69 15.32 0.65 0.79
C ALA A 69 16.49 1.62 0.53
N ALA A 70 16.38 2.44 -0.53
CA ALA A 70 17.42 3.41 -0.87
C ALA A 70 17.37 4.70 -0.02
N ARG A 71 16.25 4.99 0.65
CA ARG A 71 16.00 6.27 1.34
C ARG A 71 15.77 6.14 2.84
N THR A 72 15.57 4.92 3.33
CA THR A 72 15.22 4.64 4.72
C THR A 72 16.02 3.44 5.24
N LYS A 73 15.95 3.24 6.57
CA LYS A 73 16.42 2.04 7.24
C LYS A 73 15.30 1.03 7.49
N ILE A 74 14.12 1.28 6.98
CA ILE A 74 12.97 0.38 7.11
C ILE A 74 13.33 -0.95 6.45
N PRO A 75 13.22 -2.08 7.17
CA PRO A 75 13.50 -3.38 6.60
C PRO A 75 12.40 -3.75 5.59
N VAL A 76 12.78 -3.83 4.32
CA VAL A 76 11.93 -4.26 3.21
C VAL A 76 12.58 -5.43 2.48
N PRO A 77 11.82 -6.35 1.89
CA PRO A 77 12.40 -7.44 1.13
C PRO A 77 13.27 -6.92 -0.02
N ARG A 78 14.52 -7.36 -0.10
CA ARG A 78 15.42 -6.97 -1.18
C ARG A 78 14.93 -7.52 -2.52
N VAL A 79 14.66 -6.64 -3.48
CA VAL A 79 14.30 -7.03 -4.84
C VAL A 79 15.57 -7.41 -5.62
N HIS A 80 15.59 -8.62 -6.16
CA HIS A 80 16.69 -9.16 -6.98
C HIS A 80 16.48 -8.91 -8.46
N CYS A 81 15.27 -9.13 -8.95
CA CYS A 81 14.85 -8.71 -10.28
C CYS A 81 13.31 -8.65 -10.37
N SER A 82 12.82 -7.84 -11.31
CA SER A 82 11.40 -7.80 -11.63
C SER A 82 11.21 -7.63 -13.14
N PHE A 83 10.15 -8.22 -13.70
CA PHE A 83 9.82 -8.14 -15.11
C PHE A 83 8.38 -8.56 -15.38
N THR A 84 7.85 -8.14 -16.53
CA THR A 84 6.57 -8.63 -17.06
C THR A 84 6.79 -9.50 -18.29
N ARG A 85 6.06 -10.61 -18.37
CA ARG A 85 6.07 -11.50 -19.52
C ARG A 85 4.67 -12.10 -19.75
N ARG A 86 4.15 -11.95 -20.95
CA ARG A 86 2.81 -12.46 -21.33
C ARG A 86 1.73 -12.03 -20.36
N ASN A 87 1.69 -10.75 -20.04
CA ASN A 87 0.79 -10.13 -19.07
C ASN A 87 0.84 -10.69 -17.63
N VAL A 88 1.93 -11.34 -17.27
CA VAL A 88 2.20 -11.78 -15.90
C VAL A 88 3.43 -11.06 -15.39
N THR A 89 3.30 -10.39 -14.25
CA THR A 89 4.41 -9.75 -13.56
C THR A 89 5.09 -10.75 -12.63
N TYR A 90 6.41 -10.64 -12.53
CA TYR A 90 7.27 -11.45 -11.67
C TYR A 90 8.16 -10.52 -10.86
N ILE A 91 8.12 -10.64 -9.54
CA ILE A 91 9.02 -9.94 -8.61
C ILE A 91 9.78 -11.00 -7.82
N VAL A 92 11.07 -11.13 -8.11
CA VAL A 92 11.97 -12.01 -7.37
C VAL A 92 12.60 -11.22 -6.24
N MET A 93 12.31 -11.62 -5.02
CA MET A 93 12.75 -10.89 -3.83
C MET A 93 13.21 -11.82 -2.73
N GLU A 94 13.82 -11.26 -1.71
CA GLU A 94 14.20 -11.95 -0.50
C GLU A 94 12.98 -12.61 0.15
N ARG A 95 13.14 -13.86 0.57
CA ARG A 95 12.19 -14.55 1.43
C ARG A 95 12.46 -14.16 2.87
N VAL A 96 11.64 -13.27 3.41
CA VAL A 96 11.73 -12.80 4.79
C VAL A 96 11.65 -13.99 5.77
N ARG A 97 12.54 -14.01 6.75
CA ARG A 97 12.53 -14.99 7.83
C ARG A 97 11.69 -14.44 8.98
N GLY A 98 10.81 -15.26 9.54
CA GLY A 98 9.92 -14.83 10.62
C GLY A 98 8.49 -15.21 10.34
N LYS A 99 7.59 -14.69 11.16
CA LYS A 99 6.14 -14.90 11.10
C LYS A 99 5.46 -13.56 10.91
N SER A 100 4.28 -13.52 10.28
CA SER A 100 3.45 -12.33 10.36
C SER A 100 3.07 -12.05 11.83
N LEU A 101 2.85 -10.80 12.18
CA LEU A 101 2.54 -10.40 13.55
C LEU A 101 1.37 -11.21 14.15
N PRO A 102 0.26 -11.49 13.44
CA PRO A 102 -0.78 -12.36 13.96
C PRO A 102 -0.33 -13.81 14.21
N ALA A 103 0.54 -14.34 13.35
CA ALA A 103 1.04 -15.72 13.51
C ALA A 103 2.04 -15.86 14.66
N ALA A 104 2.69 -14.78 15.05
CA ALA A 104 3.61 -14.72 16.18
C ALA A 104 2.91 -14.31 17.51
N TRP A 105 1.68 -13.81 17.46
CA TRP A 105 1.03 -13.10 18.55
C TRP A 105 1.05 -13.85 19.89
N SER A 106 0.78 -15.14 19.89
CA SER A 106 0.77 -15.96 21.11
C SER A 106 2.16 -16.22 21.71
N GLU A 107 3.22 -15.89 20.98
CA GLU A 107 4.62 -16.08 21.40
C GLU A 107 5.25 -14.78 21.91
N LEU A 108 4.57 -13.64 21.72
CA LEU A 108 5.05 -12.32 22.09
C LEU A 108 4.62 -11.94 23.51
N SER A 109 5.56 -11.40 24.29
CA SER A 109 5.27 -10.74 25.55
C SER A 109 4.69 -9.34 25.31
N GLU A 110 4.07 -8.74 26.33
CA GLU A 110 3.60 -7.35 26.27
C GLU A 110 4.75 -6.38 25.92
N ALA A 111 5.94 -6.60 26.46
CA ALA A 111 7.12 -5.80 26.17
C ALA A 111 7.57 -5.94 24.72
N ASP A 112 7.41 -7.12 24.10
CA ASP A 112 7.70 -7.30 22.67
C ASP A 112 6.69 -6.56 21.82
N VAL A 113 5.40 -6.60 22.16
CA VAL A 113 4.36 -5.86 21.45
C VAL A 113 4.61 -4.35 21.53
N GLU A 114 4.94 -3.82 22.71
CA GLU A 114 5.28 -2.39 22.85
C GLU A 114 6.50 -2.01 22.03
N ARG A 115 7.54 -2.82 22.02
CA ARG A 115 8.75 -2.62 21.20
C ARG A 115 8.42 -2.61 19.72
N ILE A 116 7.61 -3.54 19.23
CA ILE A 116 7.17 -3.62 17.82
C ILE A 116 6.39 -2.35 17.44
N LEU A 117 5.46 -1.89 18.29
CA LEU A 117 4.70 -0.67 18.02
C LEU A 117 5.59 0.58 18.00
N LEU A 118 6.59 0.63 18.88
CA LEU A 118 7.59 1.71 18.90
C LEU A 118 8.49 1.71 17.65
N GLN A 119 8.94 0.53 17.21
CA GLN A 119 9.68 0.37 15.97
C GLN A 119 8.83 0.82 14.78
N LEU A 120 7.56 0.40 14.72
CA LEU A 120 6.64 0.79 13.66
C LEU A 120 6.41 2.31 13.62
N ARG A 121 6.27 2.96 14.79
CA ARG A 121 6.20 4.42 14.89
C ARG A 121 7.43 5.10 14.30
N GLY A 122 8.62 4.63 14.66
CA GLY A 122 9.88 5.15 14.12
C GLY A 122 9.99 4.98 12.60
N MET A 123 9.60 3.81 12.09
CA MET A 123 9.58 3.53 10.64
C MET A 123 8.61 4.44 9.89
N LEU A 124 7.42 4.70 10.44
CA LEU A 124 6.47 5.63 9.82
C LEU A 124 6.97 7.08 9.82
N GLN A 125 7.63 7.51 10.90
CA GLN A 125 8.25 8.83 10.94
C GLN A 125 9.35 8.96 9.88
N GLU A 126 10.19 7.92 9.73
CA GLU A 126 11.24 7.88 8.72
C GLU A 126 10.66 7.87 7.29
N LEU A 127 9.60 7.10 7.05
CA LEU A 127 8.90 7.03 5.76
C LEU A 127 8.32 8.40 5.37
N ARG A 128 7.68 9.09 6.32
CA ARG A 128 7.07 10.41 6.12
C ARG A 128 8.09 11.54 6.02
N ALA A 129 9.33 11.31 6.47
CA ALA A 129 10.44 12.26 6.34
C ALA A 129 11.07 12.25 4.94
N ILE A 130 10.75 11.28 4.08
CA ILE A 130 11.20 11.30 2.68
C ILE A 130 10.62 12.57 2.02
N PRO A 131 11.45 13.44 1.41
CA PRO A 131 10.96 14.65 0.74
C PRO A 131 10.06 14.32 -0.45
N ALA A 132 8.85 14.89 -0.47
CA ALA A 132 7.96 14.73 -1.61
C ALA A 132 8.52 15.47 -2.85
N PRO A 133 8.36 14.91 -4.06
CA PRO A 133 8.81 15.57 -5.29
C PRO A 133 7.95 16.78 -5.66
N GLY A 134 6.73 16.90 -5.09
CA GLY A 134 5.78 17.96 -5.34
C GLY A 134 4.51 17.79 -4.52
N ILE A 135 3.39 18.29 -5.04
CA ILE A 135 2.07 18.23 -4.41
C ILE A 135 1.16 17.17 -5.03
N ALA A 136 1.67 16.40 -6.00
CA ALA A 136 0.91 15.38 -6.70
C ALA A 136 0.63 14.16 -5.81
N ILE A 137 -0.52 13.52 -6.03
CA ILE A 137 -0.87 12.22 -5.48
C ILE A 137 -0.50 11.17 -6.53
N GLU A 138 0.57 10.42 -6.27
CA GLU A 138 1.20 9.56 -7.27
C GLU A 138 2.05 8.45 -6.65
N SER A 139 2.44 7.47 -7.44
CA SER A 139 3.37 6.41 -7.01
C SER A 139 4.80 6.95 -6.84
N CYS A 140 5.70 6.15 -6.29
CA CYS A 140 7.12 6.50 -6.13
C CYS A 140 7.84 6.82 -7.47
N VAL A 141 7.24 6.48 -8.60
CA VAL A 141 7.77 6.73 -9.95
C VAL A 141 6.97 7.79 -10.73
N GLY A 142 6.12 8.58 -10.05
CA GLY A 142 5.30 9.62 -10.68
C GLY A 142 4.12 9.08 -11.50
N GLY A 143 3.75 7.82 -11.32
CA GLY A 143 2.70 7.14 -12.08
C GLY A 143 1.47 6.79 -11.24
N SER A 144 0.65 5.89 -11.80
CA SER A 144 -0.61 5.45 -11.19
C SER A 144 -0.41 4.73 -9.85
N LEU A 145 -1.44 4.78 -9.05
CA LEU A 145 -1.58 4.15 -7.74
C LEU A 145 -2.52 2.95 -7.80
N TYR A 146 -2.51 2.13 -6.76
CA TYR A 146 -3.46 1.03 -6.57
C TYR A 146 -3.95 1.02 -5.12
N ASP A 147 -5.24 0.80 -4.93
CA ASP A 147 -5.85 0.57 -3.62
C ASP A 147 -7.15 -0.22 -3.81
N SER A 148 -7.21 -1.44 -3.30
CA SER A 148 -8.36 -2.32 -3.45
C SER A 148 -9.62 -1.80 -2.75
N ARG A 149 -9.50 -0.82 -1.86
CA ARG A 149 -10.63 -0.15 -1.19
C ARG A 149 -11.34 0.89 -2.07
N ILE A 150 -10.76 1.17 -3.26
CA ILE A 150 -11.34 2.06 -4.26
C ILE A 150 -11.93 1.18 -5.36
N PRO A 151 -13.27 1.02 -5.40
CA PRO A 151 -13.93 0.07 -6.28
C PRO A 151 -13.83 0.44 -7.76
N ARG A 152 -14.02 -0.57 -8.63
CA ARG A 152 -14.19 -0.45 -10.08
C ARG A 152 -12.99 0.10 -10.84
N ARG A 153 -11.86 0.34 -10.19
CA ARG A 153 -10.67 0.92 -10.84
C ARG A 153 -9.42 0.19 -10.38
N PRO A 154 -8.83 -0.68 -11.22
CA PRO A 154 -7.64 -1.44 -10.85
C PRO A 154 -6.47 -0.52 -10.49
N ARG A 155 -6.33 0.61 -11.22
CA ARG A 155 -5.32 1.64 -10.93
C ARG A 155 -5.90 3.03 -11.20
N PHE A 156 -5.38 4.06 -10.52
CA PHE A 156 -5.87 5.43 -10.59
C PHE A 156 -4.73 6.45 -10.48
N GLY A 157 -5.02 7.72 -10.84
CA GLY A 157 -4.01 8.80 -10.85
C GLY A 157 -3.00 8.66 -11.99
N PRO A 158 -1.88 9.44 -11.95
CA PRO A 158 -1.59 10.43 -10.92
C PRO A 158 -2.55 11.62 -10.91
N PHE A 159 -2.63 12.33 -9.78
CA PHE A 159 -3.41 13.56 -9.64
C PHE A 159 -2.50 14.76 -9.36
N PRO A 160 -2.77 15.93 -9.94
CA PRO A 160 -1.90 17.10 -9.78
C PRO A 160 -1.91 17.68 -8.36
N SER A 161 -2.90 17.34 -7.54
CA SER A 161 -3.03 17.82 -6.16
C SER A 161 -3.93 16.92 -5.32
N THR A 162 -3.91 17.12 -3.99
CA THR A 162 -4.83 16.47 -3.06
C THR A 162 -6.29 16.83 -3.36
N GLN A 163 -6.57 18.07 -3.77
CA GLN A 163 -7.93 18.52 -4.14
C GLN A 163 -8.45 17.73 -5.35
N ALA A 164 -7.64 17.60 -6.41
CA ALA A 164 -8.02 16.82 -7.59
C ALA A 164 -8.26 15.33 -7.26
N PHE A 165 -7.48 14.78 -6.34
CA PHE A 165 -7.70 13.42 -5.83
C PHE A 165 -9.01 13.29 -5.08
N HIS A 166 -9.32 14.24 -4.18
CA HIS A 166 -10.57 14.24 -3.43
C HIS A 166 -11.80 14.41 -4.34
N GLU A 167 -11.73 15.33 -5.31
CA GLU A 167 -12.80 15.50 -6.29
C GLU A 167 -13.05 14.22 -7.08
N TRP A 168 -11.99 13.55 -7.49
CA TRP A 168 -12.09 12.26 -8.16
C TRP A 168 -12.66 11.17 -7.26
N LEU A 169 -12.30 11.11 -5.98
CA LEU A 169 -12.83 10.12 -5.02
C LEU A 169 -14.34 10.23 -4.80
N ARG A 170 -14.92 11.44 -4.93
CA ARG A 170 -16.35 11.71 -4.85
C ARG A 170 -17.04 11.84 -6.21
N GLU A 171 -16.36 11.44 -7.30
CA GLU A 171 -16.87 11.48 -8.68
C GLU A 171 -17.38 12.87 -9.10
N GLY A 172 -16.73 13.93 -8.62
CA GLY A 172 -17.07 15.32 -8.93
C GLY A 172 -18.32 15.85 -8.22
N LEU A 173 -18.93 15.09 -7.29
CA LEU A 173 -20.10 15.58 -6.56
C LEU A 173 -19.75 16.87 -5.77
N GLY A 174 -20.45 17.97 -6.08
CA GLY A 174 -20.36 19.23 -5.35
C GLY A 174 -21.44 19.38 -4.28
N PRO A 175 -21.31 20.39 -3.40
CA PRO A 175 -22.27 20.61 -2.30
C PRO A 175 -23.62 21.19 -2.74
N GLU A 176 -23.74 21.62 -4.01
CA GLU A 176 -24.89 22.37 -4.53
C GLU A 176 -26.05 21.47 -4.96
N VAL A 177 -25.77 20.24 -5.34
CA VAL A 177 -26.75 19.33 -5.95
C VAL A 177 -26.93 18.09 -5.12
N LYS A 178 -28.00 18.06 -4.30
CA LYS A 178 -28.37 16.88 -3.53
C LYS A 178 -28.91 15.77 -4.49
N PRO A 179 -28.31 14.57 -4.46
CA PRO A 179 -28.87 13.44 -5.21
C PRO A 179 -30.26 13.08 -4.70
N PRO A 180 -31.22 12.72 -5.59
CA PRO A 180 -32.63 12.54 -5.20
C PRO A 180 -32.88 11.33 -4.29
N PHE A 181 -31.93 10.39 -4.22
CA PHE A 181 -32.00 9.18 -3.40
C PHE A 181 -31.32 9.31 -2.02
N VAL A 182 -30.76 10.49 -1.71
CA VAL A 182 -30.07 10.77 -0.44
C VAL A 182 -31.03 11.52 0.47
N ASP A 183 -31.21 11.10 1.73
CA ASP A 183 -32.00 11.84 2.71
C ASP A 183 -31.28 13.10 3.24
N ASP A 184 -31.90 13.88 4.12
CA ASP A 184 -31.35 15.16 4.58
C ASP A 184 -30.19 14.99 5.57
N ASP A 185 -30.23 13.96 6.40
CA ASP A 185 -29.17 13.64 7.37
C ASP A 185 -27.93 13.12 6.60
N GLU A 186 -28.13 12.20 5.69
CA GLU A 186 -27.07 11.70 4.81
C GLU A 186 -26.45 12.81 3.95
N TRP A 187 -27.27 13.73 3.44
CA TRP A 187 -26.79 14.89 2.71
C TRP A 187 -25.97 15.83 3.56
N THR A 188 -26.31 15.97 4.84
CA THR A 188 -25.52 16.74 5.80
C THR A 188 -24.15 16.13 6.02
N ASP A 189 -24.05 14.81 6.15
CA ASP A 189 -22.77 14.09 6.23
C ASP A 189 -21.95 14.23 4.94
N ILE A 190 -22.57 14.11 3.77
CA ILE A 190 -21.87 14.30 2.47
C ILE A 190 -21.33 15.74 2.36
N LYS A 191 -22.12 16.77 2.72
CA LYS A 191 -21.64 18.16 2.72
C LYS A 191 -20.47 18.36 3.67
N TYR A 192 -20.52 17.76 4.86
CA TYR A 192 -19.37 17.77 5.79
C TYR A 192 -18.12 17.15 5.14
N MET A 193 -18.25 15.99 4.51
CA MET A 193 -17.15 15.34 3.81
C MET A 193 -16.58 16.23 2.69
N ILE A 194 -17.45 16.83 1.86
CA ILE A 194 -17.01 17.74 0.77
C ILE A 194 -16.25 18.91 1.35
N ALA A 195 -16.80 19.59 2.39
CA ALA A 195 -16.15 20.72 3.02
C ALA A 195 -14.78 20.38 3.62
N MET A 196 -14.64 19.18 4.20
CA MET A 196 -13.36 18.67 4.67
C MET A 196 -12.37 18.42 3.51
N GLN A 197 -12.84 17.89 2.38
CA GLN A 197 -12.01 17.60 1.20
C GLN A 197 -11.54 18.88 0.48
N GLU A 198 -12.28 19.96 0.56
CA GLU A 198 -11.99 21.25 -0.09
C GLU A 198 -11.04 22.16 0.69
N GLN A 199 -10.62 21.76 1.89
CA GLN A 199 -9.63 22.49 2.66
C GLN A 199 -8.26 22.54 1.95
N GLU A 200 -7.42 23.47 2.38
CA GLU A 200 -6.01 23.47 1.99
C GLU A 200 -5.29 22.30 2.64
N TRP A 201 -4.57 21.53 1.83
CA TRP A 201 -3.85 20.36 2.28
C TRP A 201 -2.34 20.59 2.23
N ALA A 202 -1.66 20.15 3.27
CA ALA A 202 -0.20 20.11 3.28
C ALA A 202 0.32 19.17 2.20
N THR A 203 1.59 19.33 1.86
CA THR A 203 2.33 18.46 0.94
C THR A 203 2.12 16.98 1.30
N PRO A 204 1.85 16.11 0.31
CA PRO A 204 1.71 14.68 0.50
C PRO A 204 2.93 14.06 1.18
N VAL A 205 2.73 12.95 1.86
CA VAL A 205 3.79 12.15 2.47
C VAL A 205 3.82 10.77 1.87
N PHE A 206 4.99 10.12 1.89
CA PHE A 206 5.08 8.75 1.44
C PHE A 206 4.36 7.83 2.43
N THR A 207 3.53 6.96 1.93
CA THR A 207 2.55 6.16 2.66
C THR A 207 2.66 4.71 2.22
N HIS A 208 2.61 3.76 3.15
CA HIS A 208 2.51 2.34 2.84
C HIS A 208 1.12 2.00 2.28
N GLY A 209 0.08 2.52 2.90
CA GLY A 209 -1.32 2.41 2.45
C GLY A 209 -2.04 1.13 2.89
N ASP A 210 -1.33 0.12 3.37
CA ASP A 210 -1.90 -1.14 3.88
C ASP A 210 -1.13 -1.70 5.08
N LEU A 211 -0.94 -0.90 6.11
CA LEU A 211 -0.32 -1.36 7.37
C LEU A 211 -1.30 -2.20 8.21
N ASN A 212 -1.65 -3.36 7.69
CA ASN A 212 -2.33 -4.38 8.46
C ASN A 212 -1.32 -5.32 9.16
N PRO A 213 -1.70 -6.03 10.23
CA PRO A 213 -0.74 -6.83 11.00
C PRO A 213 -0.13 -8.01 10.23
N PHE A 214 -0.73 -8.45 9.10
CA PHE A 214 -0.16 -9.52 8.27
C PHE A 214 1.02 -9.04 7.44
N ASN A 215 1.10 -7.72 7.18
CA ASN A 215 2.19 -7.10 6.42
C ASN A 215 3.40 -6.74 7.30
N ILE A 216 3.33 -7.03 8.60
CA ILE A 216 4.41 -6.83 9.56
C ILE A 216 5.02 -8.20 9.90
N MET A 217 6.20 -8.46 9.38
CA MET A 217 6.94 -9.70 9.68
C MET A 217 7.79 -9.49 10.91
N VAL A 218 7.70 -10.42 11.87
CA VAL A 218 8.41 -10.34 13.15
C VAL A 218 9.25 -11.58 13.42
N ARG A 219 10.36 -11.37 14.11
CA ARG A 219 11.24 -12.43 14.60
C ARG A 219 11.91 -11.97 15.91
N ASP A 220 11.93 -12.84 16.90
CA ASP A 220 12.59 -12.59 18.21
C ASP A 220 12.15 -11.25 18.85
N GLY A 221 10.85 -10.94 18.79
CA GLY A 221 10.25 -9.72 19.36
C GLY A 221 10.61 -8.42 18.64
N ASN A 222 11.10 -8.47 17.39
CA ASN A 222 11.43 -7.32 16.58
C ASN A 222 10.79 -7.40 15.19
N ILE A 223 10.62 -6.24 14.52
CA ILE A 223 10.19 -6.19 13.12
C ILE A 223 11.36 -6.66 12.24
N GLU A 224 11.14 -7.72 11.49
CA GLU A 224 12.10 -8.28 10.53
C GLU A 224 11.94 -7.65 9.15
N ALA A 225 10.68 -7.36 8.73
CA ALA A 225 10.37 -6.63 7.50
C ALA A 225 8.94 -6.10 7.50
N ILE A 226 8.72 -5.03 6.74
CA ILE A 226 7.40 -4.60 6.26
C ILE A 226 7.28 -5.07 4.80
N ILE A 227 6.17 -5.73 4.47
CA ILE A 227 5.91 -6.35 3.16
C ILE A 227 4.63 -5.80 2.54
N ASP A 228 4.38 -6.13 1.27
CA ASP A 228 3.18 -5.80 0.52
C ASP A 228 2.99 -4.30 0.27
N TRP A 229 3.94 -3.73 -0.48
CA TRP A 229 4.05 -2.31 -0.80
C TRP A 229 3.22 -1.89 -2.05
N GLU A 230 2.24 -2.68 -2.45
CA GLU A 230 1.47 -2.43 -3.67
C GLU A 230 0.55 -1.21 -3.60
N PHE A 231 0.07 -0.82 -2.38
CA PHE A 231 -0.80 0.35 -2.17
C PHE A 231 -0.02 1.64 -1.92
N SER A 232 1.29 1.57 -1.93
CA SER A 232 2.14 2.68 -1.51
C SER A 232 2.24 3.80 -2.54
N GLY A 233 2.41 5.01 -2.04
CA GLY A 233 2.61 6.21 -2.83
C GLY A 233 2.62 7.48 -2.00
N TRP A 234 2.60 8.60 -2.71
CA TRP A 234 2.45 9.93 -2.14
C TRP A 234 0.97 10.20 -1.93
N TYR A 235 0.55 10.32 -0.68
CA TYR A 235 -0.84 10.53 -0.28
C TYR A 235 -0.98 11.66 0.72
N PRO A 236 -2.22 12.18 0.96
CA PRO A 236 -2.47 13.11 2.05
C PRO A 236 -2.04 12.51 3.39
N ARG A 237 -1.57 13.35 4.32
CA ARG A 237 -0.98 12.91 5.60
C ARG A 237 -1.88 11.98 6.42
N TYR A 238 -3.17 12.11 6.30
CA TYR A 238 -4.16 11.29 7.02
C TYR A 238 -4.31 9.88 6.44
N TRP A 239 -3.90 9.64 5.18
CA TRP A 239 -4.23 8.43 4.42
C TRP A 239 -3.78 7.12 5.09
N GLU A 240 -2.59 7.09 5.69
CA GLU A 240 -2.12 5.91 6.44
C GLU A 240 -3.02 5.58 7.63
N TYR A 241 -3.40 6.60 8.42
CA TYR A 241 -4.25 6.42 9.59
C TYR A 241 -5.63 5.87 9.18
N THR A 242 -6.27 6.51 8.22
CA THR A 242 -7.58 6.07 7.74
C THR A 242 -7.53 4.69 7.07
N SER A 243 -6.42 4.37 6.41
CA SER A 243 -6.17 3.04 5.82
C SER A 243 -6.05 1.95 6.89
N VAL A 244 -5.33 2.21 7.98
CA VAL A 244 -5.23 1.26 9.10
C VAL A 244 -6.60 1.01 9.71
N TRP A 245 -7.43 2.03 9.87
CA TRP A 245 -8.77 1.87 10.42
C TRP A 245 -9.74 1.17 9.48
N LEU A 246 -9.87 1.65 8.27
CA LEU A 246 -10.89 1.21 7.31
C LEU A 246 -10.51 -0.12 6.63
N GLY A 247 -9.23 -0.39 6.44
CA GLY A 247 -8.74 -1.68 5.95
C GLY A 247 -8.76 -2.81 7.00
N ASN A 248 -9.02 -2.49 8.26
CA ASN A 248 -9.02 -3.45 9.36
C ASN A 248 -10.33 -3.47 10.16
N LYS A 249 -11.48 -3.27 9.50
CA LYS A 249 -12.81 -3.17 10.15
C LYS A 249 -13.13 -4.34 11.09
N THR A 250 -12.64 -5.54 10.82
CA THR A 250 -12.85 -6.75 11.64
C THR A 250 -11.75 -6.97 12.69
N ARG A 251 -10.69 -6.16 12.69
CA ARG A 251 -9.52 -6.31 13.57
C ARG A 251 -9.47 -5.20 14.62
N ILE A 252 -10.50 -5.16 15.48
CA ILE A 252 -10.71 -4.09 16.48
C ILE A 252 -9.48 -3.92 17.39
N ALA A 253 -8.81 -5.00 17.78
CA ALA A 253 -7.60 -4.91 18.60
C ALA A 253 -6.47 -4.15 17.89
N TRP A 254 -6.29 -4.37 16.57
CA TRP A 254 -5.30 -3.65 15.77
C TRP A 254 -5.66 -2.16 15.63
N GLN A 255 -6.93 -1.85 15.35
CA GLN A 255 -7.39 -0.46 15.29
C GLN A 255 -7.10 0.29 16.60
N ARG A 256 -7.36 -0.33 17.76
CA ARG A 256 -7.06 0.27 19.08
C ARG A 256 -5.56 0.51 19.32
N MET A 257 -4.70 -0.25 18.67
CA MET A 257 -3.25 -0.06 18.74
C MET A 257 -2.74 1.00 17.75
N ALA A 258 -3.54 1.39 16.76
CA ALA A 258 -3.12 2.32 15.71
C ALA A 258 -2.52 3.62 16.26
N GLU A 259 -3.13 4.21 17.28
CA GLU A 259 -2.67 5.47 17.87
C GLU A 259 -1.33 5.36 18.64
N LYS A 260 -0.86 4.14 18.92
CA LYS A 260 0.45 3.92 19.51
C LYS A 260 1.60 4.10 18.49
N PHE A 261 1.32 3.90 17.20
CA PHE A 261 2.35 4.00 16.16
C PHE A 261 2.07 5.04 15.08
N ILE A 262 0.84 5.59 14.98
CA ILE A 262 0.49 6.62 14.02
C ILE A 262 -0.31 7.73 14.69
N ASP A 263 -0.04 8.99 14.33
CA ASP A 263 -0.77 10.13 14.87
C ASP A 263 -2.23 10.09 14.39
N PRO A 264 -3.20 10.34 15.30
CA PRO A 264 -4.63 10.22 14.99
C PRO A 264 -5.13 11.35 14.10
N TRP A 265 -6.04 11.00 13.17
CA TRP A 265 -6.74 11.93 12.26
C TRP A 265 -8.25 11.64 12.32
N PRO A 266 -8.93 11.94 13.46
CA PRO A 266 -10.33 11.53 13.69
C PRO A 266 -11.33 12.21 12.76
N ASN A 267 -11.12 13.49 12.39
CA ASN A 267 -12.00 14.20 11.45
C ASN A 267 -11.89 13.61 10.04
N GLU A 268 -10.67 13.31 9.61
CA GLU A 268 -10.40 12.69 8.32
C GLU A 268 -10.86 11.22 8.30
N LEU A 269 -10.83 10.54 9.43
CA LEU A 269 -11.43 9.21 9.55
C LEU A 269 -12.95 9.27 9.39
N ARG A 270 -13.63 10.26 9.97
CA ARG A 270 -15.07 10.50 9.73
C ARG A 270 -15.32 10.82 8.26
N MET A 271 -14.54 11.72 7.67
CA MET A 271 -14.61 12.08 6.26
C MET A 271 -14.50 10.83 5.36
N GLU A 272 -13.47 10.01 5.56
CA GLU A 272 -13.24 8.78 4.78
C GLU A 272 -14.30 7.69 5.06
N THR A 273 -14.87 7.64 6.26
CA THR A 273 -15.98 6.73 6.58
C THR A 273 -17.24 7.09 5.76
N ILE A 274 -17.55 8.40 5.65
CA ILE A 274 -18.65 8.89 4.82
C ILE A 274 -18.35 8.57 3.34
N ARG A 275 -17.14 8.86 2.88
CA ARG A 275 -16.72 8.53 1.51
C ARG A 275 -16.88 7.04 1.20
N GLN A 276 -16.41 6.16 2.09
CA GLN A 276 -16.55 4.72 1.89
C GLN A 276 -17.99 4.24 1.87
N LYS A 277 -18.87 4.86 2.66
CA LYS A 277 -20.31 4.53 2.63
C LYS A 277 -20.92 4.76 1.24
N TRP A 278 -20.48 5.79 0.52
CA TRP A 278 -21.10 6.21 -0.74
C TRP A 278 -20.31 5.80 -1.99
N TRP A 279 -18.99 5.72 -1.89
CA TRP A 279 -18.06 5.45 -3.00
C TRP A 279 -17.08 4.32 -2.71
N GLY A 280 -17.29 3.54 -1.67
CA GLY A 280 -16.50 2.36 -1.34
C GLY A 280 -17.13 1.05 -1.80
N ASP A 281 -16.36 -0.05 -1.75
CA ASP A 281 -16.92 -1.39 -1.84
C ASP A 281 -17.49 -1.81 -0.48
N PHE A 282 -18.67 -2.42 -0.52
CA PHE A 282 -19.39 -2.93 0.65
C PHE A 282 -19.02 -4.39 0.93
#